data_b2641bec985110ddb774a6adfd10d978
#
_entry.id   b2641bec985110ddb774a6adfd10d978
#
_cell.length_a   1.000
_cell.length_b   1.000
_cell.length_c   1.000
_cell.angle_alpha   90.00
_cell.angle_beta   90.00
_cell.angle_gamma   90.00
#
_symmetry.space_group_name_H-M   'P 1'
#
loop_
_entity.id
_entity.type
_entity.pdbx_description
1 polymer ?
#
loop_
_entity_poly.entity_id
_entity_poly.type
_entity_poly.pdbx_seq_one_letter_code
_entity_poly.pdbx_strand_id
1 'polypeptide(L)'
;LYEVGFNHFFRGREHEGGGDQLFIQGHGSPGIYSRAFLEGRLTTEELDLFRQESQPGGLSSYPHPRLMPEFWEFPTVSMGLGSLGSIYQARFNRYLHNRGFSDTSQQRVWAFVGDGEMDEPEAQGALTVAAREELDNLVWVVNCNLQRLDGPVRGNGKIIQELESLFRGAGWNVIKVVWGR
;
A
#
# COMPACT_ATOMS: atom_id res chain seq x y z
N LEU A 1 -8.67 -8.13 -0.73
CA LEU A 1 -8.31 -6.97 0.09
C LEU A 1 -8.68 -5.67 -0.61
N TYR A 2 -8.15 -5.40 -1.82
CA TYR A 2 -8.39 -4.15 -2.54
C TYR A 2 -9.87 -3.88 -2.82
N GLU A 3 -10.64 -4.89 -3.27
CA GLU A 3 -12.09 -4.75 -3.49
C GLU A 3 -12.84 -4.26 -2.24
N VAL A 4 -12.52 -4.84 -1.09
CA VAL A 4 -13.10 -4.41 0.18
C VAL A 4 -12.65 -2.98 0.50
N GLY A 5 -11.39 -2.66 0.27
CA GLY A 5 -10.85 -1.32 0.44
C GLY A 5 -11.60 -0.27 -0.38
N PHE A 6 -11.69 -0.51 -1.69
CA PHE A 6 -12.37 0.42 -2.62
C PHE A 6 -13.87 0.56 -2.37
N ASN A 7 -14.53 -0.52 -1.97
CA ASN A 7 -15.97 -0.48 -1.79
C ASN A 7 -16.41 0.04 -0.42
N HIS A 8 -15.55 -0.02 0.61
CA HIS A 8 -15.99 0.23 1.99
C HIS A 8 -15.10 1.15 2.82
N PHE A 9 -13.84 1.37 2.42
CA PHE A 9 -12.89 2.05 3.30
C PHE A 9 -12.22 3.27 2.66
N PHE A 10 -11.79 3.17 1.40
CA PHE A 10 -11.04 4.25 0.78
C PHE A 10 -11.95 5.40 0.37
N ARG A 11 -11.53 6.60 0.67
CA ARG A 11 -12.22 7.84 0.31
C ARG A 11 -11.62 8.41 -0.96
N GLY A 12 -12.48 8.76 -1.91
CA GLY A 12 -12.09 9.39 -3.18
C GLY A 12 -11.66 10.84 -3.01
N ARG A 13 -11.13 11.42 -4.08
CA ARG A 13 -10.61 12.80 -4.08
C ARG A 13 -11.69 13.85 -3.78
N GLU A 14 -12.95 13.54 -4.04
CA GLU A 14 -14.11 14.43 -3.76
C GLU A 14 -14.51 14.45 -2.28
N HIS A 15 -13.90 13.63 -1.45
CA HIS A 15 -14.17 13.64 -0.01
C HIS A 15 -13.70 14.97 0.60
N GLU A 16 -14.50 15.56 1.48
CA GLU A 16 -14.27 16.88 2.12
C GLU A 16 -12.95 16.90 2.83
N GLY A 17 -12.31 16.12 3.31
CA GLY A 17 -10.95 16.14 3.92
C GLY A 17 -9.84 15.67 2.97
N GLY A 18 -10.09 15.65 1.65
CA GLY A 18 -9.21 15.08 0.66
C GLY A 18 -9.33 13.55 0.56
N GLY A 19 -8.88 12.96 -0.55
CA GLY A 19 -8.88 11.52 -0.78
C GLY A 19 -7.80 10.79 0.02
N ASP A 20 -8.04 9.52 0.32
CA ASP A 20 -7.02 8.67 0.91
C ASP A 20 -5.91 8.36 -0.10
N GLN A 21 -4.71 8.15 0.41
CA GLN A 21 -3.52 7.87 -0.39
C GLN A 21 -3.15 6.39 -0.27
N LEU A 22 -2.94 5.73 -1.40
CA LEU A 22 -2.78 4.27 -1.45
C LEU A 22 -1.41 3.86 -1.96
N PHE A 23 -0.63 3.21 -1.13
CA PHE A 23 0.58 2.51 -1.52
C PHE A 23 0.20 1.06 -1.86
N ILE A 24 -0.09 0.82 -3.13
CA ILE A 24 -0.47 -0.49 -3.63
C ILE A 24 0.77 -1.37 -3.73
N GLN A 25 0.72 -2.58 -3.18
CA GLN A 25 1.81 -3.55 -3.33
C GLN A 25 2.11 -3.79 -4.81
N GLY A 26 3.38 -3.82 -5.20
CA GLY A 26 3.77 -3.97 -6.60
C GLY A 26 3.12 -5.17 -7.28
N HIS A 27 3.07 -6.32 -6.62
CA HIS A 27 2.40 -7.53 -7.11
C HIS A 27 0.87 -7.42 -7.22
N GLY A 28 0.28 -6.41 -6.63
CA GLY A 28 -1.17 -6.14 -6.70
C GLY A 28 -1.60 -5.38 -7.95
N SER A 29 -0.67 -4.83 -8.74
CA SER A 29 -1.00 -4.00 -9.90
C SER A 29 -1.94 -4.67 -10.92
N PRO A 30 -1.83 -5.97 -11.25
CA PRO A 30 -2.79 -6.62 -12.15
C PRO A 30 -4.23 -6.56 -11.65
N GLY A 31 -4.44 -6.72 -10.35
CA GLY A 31 -5.78 -6.62 -9.75
C GLY A 31 -6.34 -5.21 -9.83
N ILE A 32 -5.50 -4.19 -9.67
CA ILE A 32 -5.91 -2.78 -9.81
C ILE A 32 -6.26 -2.46 -11.27
N TYR A 33 -5.46 -2.93 -12.23
CA TYR A 33 -5.79 -2.77 -13.66
C TYR A 33 -7.09 -3.46 -14.04
N SER A 34 -7.31 -4.69 -13.54
CA SER A 34 -8.56 -5.42 -13.79
C SER A 34 -9.77 -4.67 -13.23
N ARG A 35 -9.65 -4.11 -12.04
CA ARG A 35 -10.71 -3.27 -11.46
C ARG A 35 -10.94 -2.01 -12.30
N ALA A 36 -9.89 -1.30 -12.67
CA ALA A 36 -9.98 -0.09 -13.49
C ALA A 36 -10.63 -0.37 -14.86
N PHE A 37 -10.37 -1.55 -15.44
CA PHE A 37 -11.05 -2.01 -16.64
C PHE A 37 -12.57 -2.20 -16.40
N LEU A 38 -12.96 -2.86 -15.32
CA LEU A 38 -14.36 -3.04 -14.97
C LEU A 38 -15.08 -1.72 -14.67
N GLU A 39 -14.36 -0.71 -14.23
CA GLU A 39 -14.86 0.66 -14.02
C GLU A 39 -14.88 1.50 -15.33
N GLY A 40 -14.46 0.94 -16.47
CA GLY A 40 -14.37 1.62 -17.76
C GLY A 40 -13.24 2.66 -17.85
N ARG A 41 -12.24 2.59 -17.00
CA ARG A 41 -11.07 3.48 -16.97
C ARG A 41 -9.91 2.98 -17.83
N LEU A 42 -9.92 1.72 -18.20
CA LEU A 42 -8.97 1.08 -19.10
C LEU A 42 -9.72 0.30 -20.18
N THR A 43 -9.10 0.16 -21.34
CA THR A 43 -9.61 -0.62 -22.48
C THR A 43 -8.99 -2.00 -22.55
N THR A 44 -9.53 -2.89 -23.37
CA THR A 44 -8.96 -4.20 -23.65
C THR A 44 -7.56 -4.06 -24.26
N GLU A 45 -7.41 -3.13 -25.20
CA GLU A 45 -6.16 -2.87 -25.90
C GLU A 45 -5.05 -2.43 -24.92
N GLU A 46 -5.38 -1.62 -23.92
CA GLU A 46 -4.44 -1.24 -22.88
C GLU A 46 -4.07 -2.44 -21.98
N LEU A 47 -5.05 -3.29 -21.61
CA LEU A 47 -4.76 -4.51 -20.85
C LEU A 47 -3.85 -5.49 -21.61
N ASP A 48 -4.01 -5.61 -22.92
CA ASP A 48 -3.17 -6.45 -23.77
C ASP A 48 -1.71 -5.96 -23.80
N LEU A 49 -1.48 -4.69 -23.48
CA LEU A 49 -0.17 -4.06 -23.35
C LEU A 49 0.40 -4.10 -21.93
N PHE A 50 -0.15 -4.91 -21.04
CA PHE A 50 0.41 -5.08 -19.70
C PHE A 50 1.85 -5.60 -19.74
N ARG A 51 2.74 -4.98 -18.98
CA ARG A 51 4.20 -5.25 -18.98
C ARG A 51 4.91 -4.94 -20.30
N GLN A 52 4.34 -4.05 -21.09
CA GLN A 52 4.95 -3.58 -22.34
C GLN A 52 5.23 -2.08 -22.27
N GLU A 53 5.87 -1.65 -21.19
CA GLU A 53 6.12 -0.23 -20.87
C GLU A 53 6.91 0.54 -21.95
N SER A 54 7.64 -0.19 -22.81
CA SER A 54 8.35 0.39 -23.94
C SER A 54 7.44 0.76 -25.12
N GLN A 55 6.19 0.30 -25.09
CA GLN A 55 5.21 0.58 -26.14
C GLN A 55 4.34 1.77 -25.75
N PRO A 56 3.90 2.60 -26.71
CA PRO A 56 2.91 3.64 -26.44
C PRO A 56 1.63 3.04 -25.85
N GLY A 57 1.17 3.55 -24.71
CA GLY A 57 0.00 3.04 -23.99
C GLY A 57 0.22 1.76 -23.18
N GLY A 58 1.46 1.28 -23.12
CA GLY A 58 1.80 0.10 -22.32
C GLY A 58 1.58 0.32 -20.82
N LEU A 59 0.91 -0.65 -20.18
CA LEU A 59 0.70 -0.61 -18.72
C LEU A 59 1.96 -1.07 -17.99
N SER A 60 2.35 -0.32 -16.96
CA SER A 60 3.54 -0.63 -16.17
C SER A 60 3.37 -1.92 -15.37
N SER A 61 4.46 -2.68 -15.22
CA SER A 61 4.49 -3.94 -14.43
C SER A 61 4.18 -3.70 -12.96
N TYR A 62 4.58 -2.54 -12.44
CA TYR A 62 4.40 -2.10 -11.06
C TYR A 62 3.82 -0.69 -11.03
N PRO A 63 3.26 -0.24 -9.89
CA PRO A 63 2.88 1.15 -9.72
C PRO A 63 4.04 2.09 -10.05
N HIS A 64 3.88 2.89 -11.10
CA HIS A 64 4.94 3.72 -11.65
C HIS A 64 4.42 5.10 -12.11
N PRO A 65 4.39 6.08 -11.19
CA PRO A 65 3.82 7.41 -11.48
C PRO A 65 4.48 8.14 -12.66
N ARG A 66 5.77 7.90 -12.91
CA ARG A 66 6.47 8.54 -14.05
C ARG A 66 6.00 8.01 -15.40
N LEU A 67 5.64 6.72 -15.49
CA LEU A 67 5.13 6.12 -16.73
C LEU A 67 3.62 6.32 -16.88
N MET A 68 2.91 6.33 -15.78
CA MET A 68 1.44 6.46 -15.74
C MET A 68 1.03 7.51 -14.68
N PRO A 69 1.31 8.81 -14.91
CA PRO A 69 1.10 9.87 -13.91
C PRO A 69 -0.37 10.12 -13.56
N GLU A 70 -1.28 9.84 -14.48
CA GLU A 70 -2.73 10.00 -14.24
C GLU A 70 -3.34 8.78 -13.56
N PHE A 71 -2.59 7.68 -13.42
CA PHE A 71 -3.08 6.43 -12.88
C PHE A 71 -2.47 6.11 -11.50
N TRP A 72 -1.15 6.21 -11.37
CA TRP A 72 -0.42 5.88 -10.15
C TRP A 72 0.05 7.12 -9.40
N GLU A 73 -0.23 7.18 -8.11
CA GLU A 73 0.21 8.27 -7.24
C GLU A 73 1.59 7.98 -6.62
N PHE A 74 1.85 6.74 -6.22
CA PHE A 74 3.09 6.35 -5.55
C PHE A 74 3.79 5.18 -6.24
N PRO A 75 5.13 5.21 -6.33
CA PRO A 75 5.90 4.08 -6.84
C PRO A 75 6.03 3.00 -5.77
N THR A 76 5.79 1.74 -6.13
CA THR A 76 5.98 0.60 -5.23
C THR A 76 6.52 -0.60 -6.00
N VAL A 77 7.32 -1.43 -5.33
CA VAL A 77 7.93 -2.64 -5.92
C VAL A 77 7.93 -3.86 -4.98
N SER A 78 7.25 -3.82 -3.84
CA SER A 78 7.21 -4.91 -2.85
C SER A 78 8.58 -5.30 -2.27
N MET A 79 9.45 -4.32 -2.05
CA MET A 79 10.81 -4.49 -1.49
C MET A 79 11.06 -3.57 -0.29
N GLY A 80 10.02 -3.27 0.49
CA GLY A 80 10.10 -2.45 1.70
C GLY A 80 10.06 -0.94 1.49
N LEU A 81 10.27 -0.45 0.28
CA LEU A 81 10.29 1.00 0.02
C LEU A 81 8.89 1.63 0.03
N GLY A 82 7.87 0.89 -0.43
CA GLY A 82 6.48 1.36 -0.37
C GLY A 82 6.00 1.54 1.06
N SER A 83 6.30 0.59 1.93
CA SER A 83 5.99 0.67 3.36
C SER A 83 6.70 1.84 4.03
N LEU A 84 8.01 1.98 3.82
CA LEU A 84 8.80 3.09 4.32
C LEU A 84 8.26 4.44 3.79
N GLY A 85 8.00 4.53 2.49
CA GLY A 85 7.44 5.73 1.84
C GLY A 85 6.10 6.15 2.45
N SER A 86 5.25 5.19 2.81
CA SER A 86 3.95 5.46 3.43
C SER A 86 4.06 6.14 4.80
N ILE A 87 5.07 5.78 5.60
CA ILE A 87 5.34 6.44 6.89
C ILE A 87 5.72 7.90 6.66
N TYR A 88 6.63 8.16 5.72
CA TYR A 88 7.03 9.54 5.42
C TYR A 88 5.89 10.35 4.80
N GLN A 89 5.03 9.74 3.99
CA GLN A 89 3.85 10.41 3.45
C GLN A 89 2.85 10.78 4.55
N ALA A 90 2.56 9.86 5.46
CA ALA A 90 1.68 10.13 6.60
C ALA A 90 2.22 11.28 7.48
N ARG A 91 3.53 11.27 7.71
CA ARG A 91 4.24 12.35 8.42
C ARG A 91 4.15 13.68 7.68
N PHE A 92 4.33 13.66 6.36
CA PHE A 92 4.26 14.84 5.52
C PHE A 92 2.84 15.44 5.50
N ASN A 93 1.81 14.60 5.46
CA ASN A 93 0.43 15.06 5.55
C ASN A 93 0.19 15.81 6.88
N ARG A 94 0.67 15.29 8.00
CA ARG A 94 0.60 15.99 9.28
C ARG A 94 1.36 17.32 9.28
N TYR A 95 2.53 17.35 8.64
CA TYR A 95 3.28 18.59 8.49
C TYR A 95 2.47 19.63 7.70
N LEU A 96 1.87 19.26 6.58
CA LEU A 96 1.05 20.16 5.76
C LEU A 96 -0.12 20.75 6.56
N HIS A 97 -0.84 19.88 7.29
CA HIS A 97 -1.94 20.31 8.15
C HIS A 97 -1.47 21.25 9.25
N ASN A 98 -0.45 20.86 10.01
CA ASN A 98 0.07 21.62 11.14
C ASN A 98 0.66 22.99 10.74
N ARG A 99 1.13 23.10 9.49
CA ARG A 99 1.64 24.36 8.92
C ARG A 99 0.55 25.19 8.25
N GLY A 100 -0.67 24.68 8.16
CA GLY A 100 -1.78 25.35 7.47
C GLY A 100 -1.61 25.47 5.96
N PHE A 101 -0.78 24.60 5.34
CA PHE A 101 -0.58 24.59 3.90
C PHE A 101 -1.72 23.87 3.17
N SER A 102 -2.27 22.83 3.78
CA SER A 102 -3.40 22.07 3.25
C SER A 102 -4.13 21.39 4.41
N ASP A 103 -5.45 21.28 4.30
CA ASP A 103 -6.20 20.47 5.25
C ASP A 103 -6.12 19.00 4.88
N THR A 104 -5.26 18.29 5.54
CA THR A 104 -5.07 16.83 5.43
C THR A 104 -5.48 16.10 6.71
N SER A 105 -6.24 16.78 7.59
CA SER A 105 -6.62 16.26 8.92
C SER A 105 -7.40 14.93 8.85
N GLN A 106 -8.16 14.71 7.79
CA GLN A 106 -8.95 13.51 7.58
C GLN A 106 -8.32 12.51 6.60
N GLN A 107 -7.25 12.92 5.91
CA GLN A 107 -6.61 12.09 4.90
C GLN A 107 -5.83 10.93 5.53
N ARG A 108 -6.08 9.71 5.07
CA ARG A 108 -5.36 8.52 5.50
C ARG A 108 -4.39 8.04 4.44
N VAL A 109 -3.30 7.49 4.91
CA VAL A 109 -2.32 6.78 4.07
C VAL A 109 -2.46 5.28 4.33
N TRP A 110 -2.76 4.53 3.29
CA TRP A 110 -2.89 3.07 3.34
C TRP A 110 -1.72 2.43 2.62
N ALA A 111 -1.05 1.50 3.24
CA ALA A 111 0.00 0.72 2.60
C ALA A 111 -0.32 -0.78 2.64
N PHE A 112 -0.23 -1.41 1.49
CA PHE A 112 -0.39 -2.85 1.33
C PHE A 112 0.99 -3.49 1.23
N VAL A 113 1.28 -4.39 2.17
CA VAL A 113 2.59 -4.99 2.37
C VAL A 113 2.44 -6.51 2.40
N GLY A 114 3.33 -7.24 1.73
CA GLY A 114 3.41 -8.69 1.85
C GLY A 114 4.17 -9.12 3.12
N ASP A 115 3.85 -10.29 3.66
CA ASP A 115 4.58 -10.85 4.79
C ASP A 115 6.05 -11.12 4.47
N GLY A 116 6.36 -11.56 3.25
CA GLY A 116 7.73 -11.68 2.76
C GLY A 116 8.44 -10.34 2.62
N GLU A 117 7.73 -9.28 2.27
CA GLU A 117 8.27 -7.91 2.20
C GLU A 117 8.65 -7.38 3.58
N MET A 118 8.04 -7.89 4.65
CA MET A 118 8.38 -7.52 6.02
C MET A 118 9.76 -8.03 6.47
N ASP A 119 10.42 -8.90 5.71
CA ASP A 119 11.81 -9.29 5.97
C ASP A 119 12.82 -8.23 5.52
N GLU A 120 12.41 -7.31 4.65
CA GLU A 120 13.28 -6.24 4.19
C GLU A 120 13.57 -5.25 5.34
N PRO A 121 14.84 -4.89 5.55
CA PRO A 121 15.22 -3.95 6.60
C PRO A 121 14.48 -2.62 6.53
N GLU A 122 14.17 -2.14 5.32
CA GLU A 122 13.42 -0.92 5.06
C GLU A 122 11.99 -1.01 5.59
N ALA A 123 11.33 -2.17 5.47
CA ALA A 123 9.99 -2.37 5.98
C ALA A 123 9.95 -2.28 7.52
N GLN A 124 10.98 -2.80 8.19
CA GLN A 124 11.05 -2.83 9.66
C GLN A 124 11.65 -1.55 10.26
N GLY A 125 12.59 -0.92 9.55
CA GLY A 125 13.43 0.13 10.10
C GLY A 125 12.70 1.38 10.58
N ALA A 126 11.53 1.67 10.06
CA ALA A 126 10.77 2.86 10.39
C ALA A 126 9.51 2.62 11.24
N LEU A 127 9.23 1.39 11.65
CA LEU A 127 8.05 1.05 12.47
C LEU A 127 7.98 1.89 13.75
N THR A 128 9.11 2.02 14.45
CA THR A 128 9.18 2.81 15.69
C THR A 128 9.05 4.32 15.45
N VAL A 129 9.38 4.80 14.25
CA VAL A 129 9.19 6.22 13.89
C VAL A 129 7.70 6.54 13.82
N ALA A 130 6.92 5.71 13.14
CA ALA A 130 5.47 5.90 13.03
C ALA A 130 4.78 5.94 14.40
N ALA A 131 5.14 5.00 15.29
CA ALA A 131 4.59 4.96 16.65
C ALA A 131 5.02 6.17 17.49
N ARG A 132 6.29 6.55 17.44
CA ARG A 132 6.82 7.68 18.21
C ARG A 132 6.25 9.03 17.78
N GLU A 133 5.94 9.19 16.50
CA GLU A 133 5.31 10.38 15.97
C GLU A 133 3.77 10.29 15.97
N GLU A 134 3.22 9.23 16.55
CA GLU A 134 1.77 9.02 16.72
C GLU A 134 1.00 9.18 15.40
N LEU A 135 1.48 8.55 14.32
CA LEU A 135 0.89 8.67 12.99
C LEU A 135 -0.43 7.87 12.89
N ASP A 136 -1.49 8.39 13.48
CA ASP A 136 -2.84 7.79 13.48
C ASP A 136 -3.56 7.87 12.13
N ASN A 137 -2.98 8.61 11.19
CA ASN A 137 -3.42 8.70 9.80
C ASN A 137 -2.80 7.62 8.90
N LEU A 138 -2.02 6.68 9.46
CA LEU A 138 -1.35 5.61 8.72
C LEU A 138 -1.99 4.25 9.01
N VAL A 139 -2.29 3.49 7.97
CA VAL A 139 -2.81 2.13 8.06
C VAL A 139 -1.98 1.20 7.19
N TRP A 140 -1.43 0.16 7.76
CA TRP A 140 -0.80 -0.92 7.01
C TRP A 140 -1.70 -2.16 6.97
N VAL A 141 -1.84 -2.73 5.79
CA VAL A 141 -2.54 -4.00 5.55
C VAL A 141 -1.48 -5.03 5.17
N VAL A 142 -1.07 -5.85 6.12
CA VAL A 142 -0.09 -6.92 5.89
C VAL A 142 -0.81 -8.16 5.41
N ASN A 143 -0.58 -8.53 4.15
CA ASN A 143 -1.15 -9.74 3.54
C ASN A 143 -0.25 -10.94 3.83
N CYS A 144 -0.64 -11.78 4.79
CA CYS A 144 0.07 -12.99 5.15
C CYS A 144 -0.38 -14.15 4.27
N ASN A 145 0.16 -14.23 3.05
CA ASN A 145 -0.09 -15.33 2.12
C ASN A 145 0.93 -16.48 2.24
N LEU A 146 1.91 -16.32 3.12
CA LEU A 146 2.97 -17.31 3.41
C LEU A 146 3.88 -17.64 2.23
N GLN A 147 3.99 -16.72 1.27
CA GLN A 147 4.78 -16.90 0.04
C GLN A 147 5.83 -15.80 -0.10
N ARG A 148 6.99 -16.19 -0.61
CA ARG A 148 8.06 -15.31 -1.10
C ARG A 148 8.34 -15.62 -2.58
N LEU A 149 9.18 -14.82 -3.23
CA LEU A 149 9.60 -15.05 -4.61
C LEU A 149 10.34 -16.39 -4.79
N ASP A 150 11.10 -16.79 -3.80
CA ASP A 150 11.99 -17.96 -3.80
C ASP A 150 11.40 -19.17 -3.04
N GLY A 151 10.19 -19.06 -2.51
CA GLY A 151 9.56 -20.16 -1.79
C GLY A 151 8.61 -19.73 -0.67
N PRO A 152 8.24 -20.65 0.21
CA PRO A 152 7.39 -20.34 1.35
C PRO A 152 8.12 -19.47 2.38
N VAL A 153 7.37 -18.65 3.11
CA VAL A 153 7.89 -17.83 4.21
C VAL A 153 8.50 -18.72 5.29
N ARG A 154 9.66 -18.32 5.80
CA ARG A 154 10.38 -19.06 6.85
C ARG A 154 9.55 -19.13 8.13
N GLY A 155 9.48 -20.31 8.73
CA GLY A 155 8.76 -20.52 10.00
C GLY A 155 7.27 -20.84 9.85
N ASN A 156 6.76 -20.89 8.63
CA ASN A 156 5.38 -21.25 8.33
C ASN A 156 4.39 -20.60 9.33
N GLY A 157 3.37 -21.22 9.85
CA GLY A 157 2.34 -20.59 10.67
C GLY A 157 2.78 -19.72 11.87
N LYS A 158 4.06 -19.58 12.16
CA LYS A 158 4.57 -18.68 13.22
C LYS A 158 4.81 -17.24 12.75
N ILE A 159 4.98 -17.00 11.44
CA ILE A 159 5.27 -15.65 10.91
C ILE A 159 4.18 -14.63 11.30
N ILE A 160 2.93 -15.05 11.35
CA ILE A 160 1.82 -14.17 11.72
C ILE A 160 1.98 -13.70 13.17
N GLN A 161 2.34 -14.59 14.09
CA GLN A 161 2.56 -14.25 15.50
C GLN A 161 3.84 -13.42 15.67
N GLU A 162 4.88 -13.69 14.89
CA GLU A 162 6.12 -12.91 14.89
C GLU A 162 5.86 -11.48 14.43
N LEU A 163 5.15 -11.30 13.33
CA LEU A 163 4.75 -9.97 12.85
C LEU A 163 3.82 -9.25 13.83
N GLU A 164 2.80 -9.94 14.37
CA GLU A 164 1.93 -9.35 15.40
C GLU A 164 2.76 -8.85 16.60
N SER A 165 3.72 -9.64 17.06
CA SER A 165 4.60 -9.26 18.16
C SER A 165 5.51 -8.10 17.83
N LEU A 166 6.06 -8.08 16.61
CA LEU A 166 6.91 -7.01 16.10
C LEU A 166 6.15 -5.66 16.08
N PHE A 167 4.96 -5.64 15.48
CA PHE A 167 4.16 -4.42 15.39
C PHE A 167 3.70 -3.93 16.77
N ARG A 168 3.22 -4.84 17.62
CA ARG A 168 2.83 -4.48 19.01
C ARG A 168 4.02 -3.98 19.80
N GLY A 169 5.18 -4.62 19.69
CA GLY A 169 6.42 -4.20 20.33
C GLY A 169 6.92 -2.83 19.85
N ALA A 170 6.65 -2.49 18.61
CA ALA A 170 6.94 -1.17 18.06
C ALA A 170 5.91 -0.08 18.42
N GLY A 171 4.83 -0.44 19.13
CA GLY A 171 3.79 0.50 19.58
C GLY A 171 2.60 0.67 18.63
N TRP A 172 2.44 -0.24 17.67
CA TRP A 172 1.30 -0.19 16.75
C TRP A 172 0.06 -0.89 17.33
N ASN A 173 -1.10 -0.38 16.95
CA ASN A 173 -2.37 -1.08 17.11
C ASN A 173 -2.47 -2.21 16.07
N VAL A 174 -2.68 -3.44 16.50
CA VAL A 174 -2.72 -4.60 15.61
C VAL A 174 -4.10 -5.26 15.66
N ILE A 175 -4.74 -5.34 14.49
CA ILE A 175 -5.97 -6.08 14.27
C ILE A 175 -5.63 -7.30 13.42
N LYS A 176 -5.87 -8.50 13.95
CA LYS A 176 -5.66 -9.74 13.22
C LYS A 176 -6.96 -10.20 12.59
N VAL A 177 -6.98 -10.27 11.27
CA VAL A 177 -8.11 -10.79 10.50
C VAL A 177 -7.74 -12.18 10.00
N VAL A 178 -8.52 -13.17 10.37
CA VAL A 178 -8.35 -14.54 9.91
C VAL A 178 -9.29 -14.78 8.74
N TRP A 179 -8.69 -15.12 7.61
CA TRP A 179 -9.41 -15.45 6.39
C TRP A 179 -9.83 -16.92 6.42
N GLY A 180 -11.03 -17.19 6.00
CA GLY A 180 -11.56 -18.51 5.82
C GLY A 180 -12.75 -18.75 6.75
N ARG A 181 -13.59 -19.63 6.41
CA ARG A 181 -14.89 -20.14 6.90
C ARG A 181 -15.62 -19.31 7.95
#